data_cb917c435bbf5997fc0cbc00fb11b1ae
#
_entry.id   cb917c435bbf5997fc0cbc00fb11b1ae
#
_cell.length_a   1.000
_cell.length_b   1.000
_cell.length_c   1.000
_cell.angle_alpha   90.00
_cell.angle_beta   90.00
_cell.angle_gamma   90.00
#
_symmetry.space_group_name_H-M   'P 1'
#
loop_
_entity.id
_entity.type
_entity.pdbx_description
1 polymer ?
#
loop_
_entity_poly.entity_id
_entity_poly.type
_entity_poly.pdbx_seq_one_letter_code
_entity_poly.pdbx_strand_id
1 'polypeptide(L)'
;MSSVTEVPVAAPKSAGTQRNIAVLILGRKRPGFDQEWNKLVCQRSVAAMQDLGFHCVGYDLPVLDDATLRVALERVRAAGCESLLMLQPSMGNGQLALSLSQAWPDPIVLWATPERPGDGKVSSCSLVGQHLWGSMLRQANHPFELVYGDPGDAATRTSLVQALNLASTAARLRNAKIGVIGSYAPGFIDLAADPFLLRRTLGLQLHALSLPQFIDRVKSIDEAAVRRDIEAVRELGLRLKDVTEDDLGVNSRCYLAMRQLMQEESLAGLCIQCWPELPEVIGQWPYLAIARLTAEGHAVAMEGDVDGAIAELMGRSMGLGNAFLTDWLEHDDKTVFLWHPGMAPLDMCYAAGGQNGPCLARHFNIVKPLVVDGELRSGQPVTIARLWRCDNEYRMTAFEGRSIPPRRRLTGNTILVEVERGGLMRRFDDLVHEGMPHHVLMYYSHCADAHRRLARMLGVRWFE
;
A
#
# COMPACT_ATOMS: atom_id res chain seq x y z
N MET A 1 -35.60 -3.06 0.09
CA MET A 1 -34.58 -3.70 0.93
C MET A 1 -33.82 -4.66 0.03
N SER A 2 -32.73 -4.18 -0.57
CA SER A 2 -31.88 -4.96 -1.48
C SER A 2 -30.60 -5.25 -0.70
N SER A 3 -30.32 -6.53 -0.49
CA SER A 3 -29.15 -7.02 0.21
C SER A 3 -27.88 -6.64 -0.56
N VAL A 4 -27.07 -5.76 0.01
CA VAL A 4 -25.71 -5.47 -0.47
C VAL A 4 -24.87 -6.71 -0.13
N THR A 5 -24.57 -7.51 -1.14
CA THR A 5 -23.57 -8.58 -1.04
C THR A 5 -22.19 -7.93 -0.97
N GLU A 6 -21.59 -7.92 0.21
CA GLU A 6 -20.16 -7.62 0.37
C GLU A 6 -19.34 -8.58 -0.48
N VAL A 7 -18.62 -8.05 -1.45
CA VAL A 7 -17.63 -8.81 -2.22
C VAL A 7 -16.42 -9.01 -1.30
N PRO A 8 -16.03 -10.25 -0.99
CA PRO A 8 -14.86 -10.48 -0.14
C PRO A 8 -13.62 -9.94 -0.85
N VAL A 9 -12.85 -9.11 -0.15
CA VAL A 9 -11.50 -8.70 -0.56
C VAL A 9 -10.68 -9.98 -0.74
N ALA A 10 -10.41 -10.35 -1.97
CA ALA A 10 -9.60 -11.51 -2.28
C ALA A 10 -8.20 -11.28 -1.70
N ALA A 11 -7.76 -12.17 -0.82
CA ALA A 11 -6.39 -12.21 -0.36
C ALA A 11 -5.45 -12.28 -1.60
N PRO A 12 -4.35 -11.54 -1.64
CA PRO A 12 -3.44 -11.56 -2.77
C PRO A 12 -2.96 -13.00 -2.96
N LYS A 13 -3.29 -13.60 -4.10
CA LYS A 13 -2.70 -14.87 -4.53
C LYS A 13 -1.25 -14.60 -4.93
N SER A 14 -0.34 -14.50 -3.95
CA SER A 14 1.07 -14.69 -4.21
C SER A 14 1.29 -16.19 -4.38
N ALA A 15 1.77 -16.57 -5.55
CA ALA A 15 2.16 -17.94 -5.81
C ALA A 15 3.22 -18.41 -4.78
N GLY A 16 2.86 -19.34 -3.90
CA GLY A 16 3.75 -20.42 -3.50
C GLY A 16 4.65 -20.27 -2.28
N THR A 17 4.73 -19.15 -1.55
CA THR A 17 5.48 -19.14 -0.28
C THR A 17 4.58 -18.79 0.90
N GLN A 18 4.40 -19.73 1.79
CA GLN A 18 3.68 -19.56 3.04
C GLN A 18 4.39 -18.49 3.89
N ARG A 19 3.66 -17.41 4.28
CA ARG A 19 4.25 -16.29 5.04
C ARG A 19 4.56 -16.73 6.47
N ASN A 20 5.82 -16.56 6.90
CA ASN A 20 6.23 -16.77 8.28
C ASN A 20 5.74 -15.61 9.15
N ILE A 21 4.96 -15.91 10.19
CA ILE A 21 4.57 -14.94 11.22
C ILE A 21 5.04 -15.41 12.60
N ALA A 22 5.53 -14.50 13.39
CA ALA A 22 5.77 -14.74 14.80
C ALA A 22 4.42 -14.80 15.54
N VAL A 23 4.13 -15.90 16.19
CA VAL A 23 2.98 -16.03 17.11
C VAL A 23 3.55 -16.28 18.50
N LEU A 24 3.56 -15.25 19.33
CA LEU A 24 4.01 -15.36 20.71
C LEU A 24 2.82 -15.48 21.65
N ILE A 25 2.86 -16.44 22.56
CA ILE A 25 1.80 -16.68 23.54
C ILE A 25 2.29 -16.21 24.90
N LEU A 26 1.62 -15.21 25.45
CA LEU A 26 1.93 -14.71 26.79
C LEU A 26 1.37 -15.65 27.84
N GLY A 27 2.25 -16.21 28.66
CA GLY A 27 1.91 -17.09 29.78
C GLY A 27 1.98 -16.40 31.13
N ARG A 28 1.77 -17.17 32.19
CA ARG A 28 1.86 -16.72 33.60
C ARG A 28 2.70 -17.69 34.44
N LYS A 29 3.54 -17.13 35.30
CA LYS A 29 4.31 -17.93 36.30
C LYS A 29 3.49 -18.39 37.47
N ARG A 30 2.38 -17.71 37.80
CA ARG A 30 1.52 -18.04 38.94
C ARG A 30 0.14 -18.53 38.49
N PRO A 31 -0.49 -19.45 39.28
CA PRO A 31 -1.84 -19.89 39.02
C PRO A 31 -2.83 -18.72 38.95
N GLY A 32 -3.84 -18.84 38.17
CA GLY A 32 -4.93 -17.89 38.04
C GLY A 32 -5.78 -18.33 36.87
N PHE A 33 -6.97 -17.89 36.75
CA PHE A 33 -7.87 -18.17 35.61
C PHE A 33 -8.04 -19.66 35.24
N ASP A 34 -8.87 -19.94 34.26
CA ASP A 34 -9.18 -21.30 33.77
C ASP A 34 -8.08 -21.77 32.81
N GLN A 35 -7.21 -22.65 33.31
CA GLN A 35 -6.07 -23.16 32.53
C GLN A 35 -6.50 -24.01 31.32
N GLU A 36 -7.56 -24.82 31.47
CA GLU A 36 -8.06 -25.65 30.38
C GLU A 36 -8.68 -24.78 29.26
N TRP A 37 -9.43 -23.75 29.65
CA TRP A 37 -9.93 -22.76 28.69
C TRP A 37 -8.78 -22.05 27.95
N ASN A 38 -7.79 -21.58 28.68
CA ASN A 38 -6.63 -20.88 28.10
C ASN A 38 -5.85 -21.76 27.12
N LYS A 39 -5.65 -23.03 27.44
CA LYS A 39 -5.03 -24.00 26.55
C LYS A 39 -5.85 -24.25 25.28
N LEU A 40 -7.17 -24.39 25.44
CA LEU A 40 -8.09 -24.55 24.31
C LEU A 40 -8.05 -23.32 23.39
N VAL A 41 -8.08 -22.11 23.95
CA VAL A 41 -7.96 -20.84 23.20
C VAL A 41 -6.65 -20.79 22.42
N CYS A 42 -5.51 -21.13 23.04
CA CYS A 42 -4.22 -21.19 22.33
C CYS A 42 -4.27 -22.11 21.11
N GLN A 43 -4.76 -23.34 21.30
CA GLN A 43 -4.86 -24.32 20.23
C GLN A 43 -5.75 -23.82 19.08
N ARG A 44 -6.94 -23.31 19.39
CA ARG A 44 -7.88 -22.76 18.40
C ARG A 44 -7.30 -21.55 17.68
N SER A 45 -6.59 -20.69 18.39
CA SER A 45 -5.97 -19.49 17.80
C SER A 45 -4.86 -19.83 16.83
N VAL A 46 -3.96 -20.75 17.18
CA VAL A 46 -2.89 -21.20 16.29
C VAL A 46 -3.48 -21.91 15.07
N ALA A 47 -4.46 -22.81 15.26
CA ALA A 47 -5.14 -23.48 14.16
C ALA A 47 -5.81 -22.46 13.21
N ALA A 48 -6.50 -21.45 13.75
CA ALA A 48 -7.13 -20.40 12.94
C ALA A 48 -6.09 -19.63 12.09
N MET A 49 -4.91 -19.34 12.61
CA MET A 49 -3.84 -18.70 11.83
C MET A 49 -3.27 -19.61 10.76
N GLN A 50 -3.13 -20.91 11.04
CA GLN A 50 -2.69 -21.90 10.05
C GLN A 50 -3.74 -22.09 8.93
N ASP A 51 -5.03 -22.13 9.27
CA ASP A 51 -6.14 -22.18 8.30
C ASP A 51 -6.16 -20.95 7.37
N LEU A 52 -5.70 -19.79 7.85
CA LEU A 52 -5.52 -18.57 7.06
C LEU A 52 -4.27 -18.61 6.15
N GLY A 53 -3.52 -19.72 6.16
CA GLY A 53 -2.34 -19.92 5.32
C GLY A 53 -1.04 -19.38 5.88
N PHE A 54 -0.98 -18.99 7.16
CA PHE A 54 0.26 -18.54 7.80
C PHE A 54 1.09 -19.71 8.35
N HIS A 55 2.40 -19.60 8.23
CA HIS A 55 3.32 -20.45 8.96
C HIS A 55 3.66 -19.80 10.31
N CYS A 56 3.09 -20.35 11.40
CA CYS A 56 3.22 -19.83 12.75
C CYS A 56 4.54 -20.29 13.39
N VAL A 57 5.36 -19.35 13.86
CA VAL A 57 6.64 -19.62 14.52
C VAL A 57 6.62 -19.08 15.94
N GLY A 58 7.13 -19.84 16.91
CA GLY A 58 7.31 -19.40 18.31
C GLY A 58 6.15 -19.68 19.25
N TYR A 59 5.00 -20.12 18.76
CA TYR A 59 3.81 -20.40 19.59
C TYR A 59 3.98 -21.53 20.61
N ASP A 60 4.96 -22.38 20.41
CA ASP A 60 5.34 -23.47 21.31
C ASP A 60 6.30 -23.06 22.44
N LEU A 61 6.71 -21.78 22.45
CA LEU A 61 7.60 -21.18 23.44
C LEU A 61 6.83 -20.13 24.26
N PRO A 62 6.19 -20.50 25.39
CA PRO A 62 5.43 -19.54 26.17
C PRO A 62 6.31 -18.44 26.75
N VAL A 63 5.90 -17.18 26.57
CA VAL A 63 6.59 -16.00 27.09
C VAL A 63 6.14 -15.75 28.52
N LEU A 64 7.02 -15.98 29.49
CA LEU A 64 6.75 -15.88 30.92
C LEU A 64 7.52 -14.74 31.60
N ASP A 65 8.68 -14.39 31.03
CA ASP A 65 9.64 -13.40 31.53
C ASP A 65 10.59 -12.96 30.39
N ASP A 66 11.52 -12.06 30.70
CA ASP A 66 12.49 -11.55 29.74
C ASP A 66 13.42 -12.62 29.15
N ALA A 67 13.72 -13.67 29.91
CA ALA A 67 14.57 -14.76 29.41
C ALA A 67 13.85 -15.58 28.35
N THR A 68 12.60 -15.98 28.61
CA THR A 68 11.77 -16.73 27.66
C THR A 68 11.37 -15.86 26.47
N LEU A 69 11.15 -14.57 26.65
CA LEU A 69 10.91 -13.61 25.55
C LEU A 69 12.11 -13.55 24.63
N ARG A 70 13.32 -13.48 25.16
CA ARG A 70 14.56 -13.44 24.33
C ARG A 70 14.69 -14.68 23.46
N VAL A 71 14.53 -15.87 24.05
CA VAL A 71 14.59 -17.15 23.31
C VAL A 71 13.55 -17.20 22.19
N ALA A 72 12.32 -16.77 22.47
CA ALA A 72 11.27 -16.73 21.46
C ALA A 72 11.60 -15.74 20.33
N LEU A 73 12.14 -14.57 20.65
CA LEU A 73 12.52 -13.55 19.64
C LEU A 73 13.71 -14.00 18.79
N GLU A 74 14.70 -14.69 19.35
CA GLU A 74 15.80 -15.28 18.59
C GLU A 74 15.28 -16.26 17.54
N ARG A 75 14.36 -17.14 17.91
CA ARG A 75 13.75 -18.12 17.01
C ARG A 75 12.94 -17.47 15.89
N VAL A 76 12.08 -16.51 16.18
CA VAL A 76 11.24 -15.86 15.16
C VAL A 76 12.05 -14.99 14.19
N ARG A 77 13.15 -14.39 14.66
CA ARG A 77 14.09 -13.66 13.80
C ARG A 77 14.84 -14.62 12.87
N ALA A 78 15.35 -15.74 13.40
CA ALA A 78 16.03 -16.76 12.60
C ALA A 78 15.11 -17.36 11.50
N ALA A 79 13.79 -17.38 11.73
CA ALA A 79 12.80 -17.83 10.77
C ALA A 79 12.38 -16.73 9.76
N GLY A 80 12.91 -15.50 9.86
CA GLY A 80 12.59 -14.41 8.96
C GLY A 80 11.13 -13.93 9.06
N CYS A 81 10.55 -13.94 10.27
CA CYS A 81 9.19 -13.45 10.47
C CYS A 81 9.10 -11.94 10.26
N GLU A 82 8.21 -11.50 9.36
CA GLU A 82 8.02 -10.07 9.02
C GLU A 82 7.03 -9.34 9.94
N SER A 83 6.18 -10.07 10.67
CA SER A 83 5.19 -9.52 11.60
C SER A 83 5.07 -10.37 12.84
N LEU A 84 4.66 -9.73 13.95
CA LEU A 84 4.52 -10.36 15.25
C LEU A 84 3.10 -10.21 15.78
N LEU A 85 2.48 -11.37 16.07
CA LEU A 85 1.21 -11.50 16.76
C LEU A 85 1.46 -11.91 18.22
N MET A 86 1.02 -11.09 19.17
CA MET A 86 1.04 -11.39 20.59
C MET A 86 -0.35 -11.83 21.05
N LEU A 87 -0.52 -13.11 21.32
CA LEU A 87 -1.74 -13.69 21.88
C LEU A 87 -1.65 -13.72 23.40
N GLN A 88 -2.66 -13.16 24.08
CA GLN A 88 -2.85 -13.33 25.51
C GLN A 88 -4.06 -14.21 25.78
N PRO A 89 -3.90 -15.52 25.95
CA PRO A 89 -5.00 -16.41 26.31
C PRO A 89 -5.51 -16.13 27.75
N SER A 90 -4.66 -15.50 28.57
CA SER A 90 -5.04 -14.93 29.88
C SER A 90 -4.16 -13.71 30.17
N MET A 91 -4.63 -12.83 31.08
CA MET A 91 -3.89 -11.63 31.48
C MET A 91 -2.50 -11.97 32.01
N GLY A 92 -1.47 -11.50 31.34
CA GLY A 92 -0.06 -11.74 31.67
C GLY A 92 0.62 -10.53 32.32
N ASN A 93 1.97 -10.57 32.36
CA ASN A 93 2.79 -9.50 32.93
C ASN A 93 2.92 -8.32 31.93
N GLY A 94 2.47 -7.13 32.34
CA GLY A 94 2.55 -5.92 31.52
C GLY A 94 3.97 -5.42 31.25
N GLN A 95 4.92 -5.64 32.17
CA GLN A 95 6.31 -5.19 31.96
C GLN A 95 6.94 -5.78 30.69
N LEU A 96 6.52 -6.99 30.29
CA LEU A 96 7.01 -7.63 29.06
C LEU A 96 6.63 -6.86 27.79
N ALA A 97 5.62 -6.00 27.82
CA ALA A 97 5.31 -5.10 26.71
C ALA A 97 6.46 -4.12 26.42
N LEU A 98 7.08 -3.57 27.48
CA LEU A 98 8.23 -2.66 27.34
C LEU A 98 9.47 -3.42 26.86
N SER A 99 9.75 -4.60 27.42
CA SER A 99 10.86 -5.44 26.96
C SER A 99 10.69 -5.84 25.48
N LEU A 100 9.46 -6.19 25.08
CA LEU A 100 9.16 -6.51 23.69
C LEU A 100 9.33 -5.28 22.78
N SER A 101 8.84 -4.11 23.17
CA SER A 101 8.96 -2.89 22.38
C SER A 101 10.41 -2.46 22.12
N GLN A 102 11.30 -2.72 23.06
CA GLN A 102 12.74 -2.48 22.88
C GLN A 102 13.41 -3.51 21.96
N ALA A 103 12.96 -4.75 22.06
CA ALA A 103 13.57 -5.86 21.33
C ALA A 103 12.99 -6.08 19.93
N TRP A 104 11.77 -5.65 19.67
CA TRP A 104 11.08 -5.78 18.37
C TRP A 104 10.65 -4.40 17.88
N PRO A 105 11.36 -3.77 16.94
CA PRO A 105 11.11 -2.38 16.53
C PRO A 105 9.91 -2.21 15.60
N ASP A 106 9.41 -3.30 15.01
CA ASP A 106 8.29 -3.27 14.06
C ASP A 106 6.94 -3.35 14.79
N PRO A 107 5.84 -2.95 14.13
CA PRO A 107 4.52 -2.97 14.75
C PRO A 107 4.11 -4.36 15.26
N ILE A 108 3.40 -4.37 16.38
CA ILE A 108 2.92 -5.59 17.05
C ILE A 108 1.40 -5.70 16.86
N VAL A 109 0.91 -6.88 16.49
CA VAL A 109 -0.52 -7.19 16.53
C VAL A 109 -0.86 -7.84 17.88
N LEU A 110 -1.73 -7.21 18.64
CA LEU A 110 -2.23 -7.72 19.92
C LEU A 110 -3.55 -8.45 19.66
N TRP A 111 -3.67 -9.69 20.08
CA TRP A 111 -4.92 -10.45 19.97
C TRP A 111 -5.48 -10.83 21.32
N ALA A 112 -6.67 -10.27 21.65
CA ALA A 112 -7.47 -10.62 22.81
C ALA A 112 -8.64 -11.52 22.41
N THR A 113 -8.98 -12.46 23.29
CA THR A 113 -10.10 -13.41 23.08
C THR A 113 -11.18 -13.23 24.13
N PRO A 114 -12.44 -13.62 23.84
CA PRO A 114 -13.53 -13.60 24.80
C PRO A 114 -13.29 -14.52 26.00
N GLU A 115 -14.01 -14.24 27.08
CA GLU A 115 -14.13 -15.13 28.21
C GLU A 115 -14.82 -16.45 27.84
N ARG A 116 -14.63 -17.49 28.64
CA ARG A 116 -15.38 -18.73 28.49
C ARG A 116 -16.88 -18.45 28.61
N PRO A 117 -17.70 -18.91 27.64
CA PRO A 117 -19.15 -18.77 27.72
C PRO A 117 -19.74 -19.45 28.96
N GLY A 118 -20.78 -18.87 29.56
CA GLY A 118 -21.52 -19.38 30.71
C GLY A 118 -21.28 -18.60 31.98
N ASP A 119 -22.02 -18.96 33.02
CA ASP A 119 -21.92 -18.32 34.33
C ASP A 119 -20.75 -18.88 35.13
N GLY A 120 -20.18 -18.05 36.01
CA GLY A 120 -19.13 -18.50 36.93
C GLY A 120 -18.00 -17.53 37.15
N LYS A 121 -16.79 -18.07 37.33
CA LYS A 121 -15.57 -17.29 37.54
C LYS A 121 -15.04 -16.74 36.23
N VAL A 122 -14.41 -15.57 36.32
CA VAL A 122 -13.62 -15.01 35.20
C VAL A 122 -12.60 -16.04 34.77
N SER A 123 -12.56 -16.33 33.45
CA SER A 123 -11.76 -17.42 32.90
C SER A 123 -10.36 -16.98 32.40
N SER A 124 -10.22 -15.75 31.96
CA SER A 124 -9.00 -15.32 31.24
C SER A 124 -8.55 -13.89 31.55
N CYS A 125 -9.43 -12.91 31.59
CA CYS A 125 -9.09 -11.48 31.51
C CYS A 125 -8.19 -11.15 30.28
N SER A 126 -8.35 -11.85 29.17
CA SER A 126 -7.55 -11.67 27.96
C SER A 126 -7.61 -10.23 27.46
N LEU A 127 -8.80 -9.66 27.30
CA LEU A 127 -8.99 -8.28 26.85
C LEU A 127 -8.38 -7.26 27.83
N VAL A 128 -8.51 -7.48 29.14
CA VAL A 128 -7.88 -6.63 30.18
C VAL A 128 -6.35 -6.64 30.00
N GLY A 129 -5.77 -7.81 29.77
CA GLY A 129 -4.33 -7.97 29.54
C GLY A 129 -3.86 -7.24 28.28
N GLN A 130 -4.59 -7.35 27.17
CA GLN A 130 -4.25 -6.64 25.94
C GLN A 130 -4.49 -5.13 26.02
N HIS A 131 -5.50 -4.70 26.76
CA HIS A 131 -5.69 -3.28 27.05
C HIS A 131 -4.50 -2.69 27.85
N LEU A 132 -4.05 -3.41 28.89
CA LEU A 132 -2.84 -3.06 29.64
C LEU A 132 -1.62 -2.94 28.70
N TRP A 133 -1.38 -3.93 27.84
CA TRP A 133 -0.28 -3.93 26.90
C TRP A 133 -0.38 -2.77 25.90
N GLY A 134 -1.54 -2.55 25.30
CA GLY A 134 -1.77 -1.45 24.37
C GLY A 134 -1.52 -0.09 24.99
N SER A 135 -1.95 0.12 26.27
CA SER A 135 -1.65 1.33 27.01
C SER A 135 -0.14 1.55 27.22
N MET A 136 0.60 0.50 27.58
CA MET A 136 2.05 0.59 27.78
C MET A 136 2.80 0.83 26.46
N LEU A 137 2.45 0.11 25.39
CA LEU A 137 3.03 0.30 24.06
C LEU A 137 2.78 1.72 23.55
N ARG A 138 1.57 2.26 23.74
CA ARG A 138 1.24 3.64 23.37
C ARG A 138 2.11 4.67 24.11
N GLN A 139 2.31 4.48 25.41
CA GLN A 139 3.17 5.35 26.22
C GLN A 139 4.65 5.23 25.83
N ALA A 140 5.08 4.06 25.36
CA ALA A 140 6.41 3.82 24.81
C ALA A 140 6.59 4.29 23.35
N ASN A 141 5.58 4.94 22.73
CA ASN A 141 5.53 5.28 21.30
C ASN A 141 5.78 4.10 20.36
N HIS A 142 5.42 2.89 20.81
CA HIS A 142 5.56 1.70 19.99
C HIS A 142 4.26 1.43 19.20
N PRO A 143 4.32 1.26 17.85
CA PRO A 143 3.13 1.03 17.05
C PRO A 143 2.53 -0.36 17.26
N PHE A 144 1.21 -0.44 17.33
CA PHE A 144 0.48 -1.70 17.45
C PHE A 144 -0.91 -1.62 16.86
N GLU A 145 -1.49 -2.80 16.56
CA GLU A 145 -2.90 -3.00 16.28
C GLU A 145 -3.51 -3.93 17.33
N LEU A 146 -4.79 -3.71 17.68
CA LEU A 146 -5.52 -4.55 18.60
C LEU A 146 -6.67 -5.24 17.87
N VAL A 147 -6.70 -6.58 17.96
CA VAL A 147 -7.82 -7.40 17.49
C VAL A 147 -8.46 -8.08 18.70
N TYR A 148 -9.79 -8.03 18.77
CA TYR A 148 -10.58 -8.72 19.78
C TYR A 148 -11.61 -9.62 19.11
N GLY A 149 -11.63 -10.90 19.51
CA GLY A 149 -12.63 -11.83 19.04
C GLY A 149 -12.25 -13.30 19.17
N ASP A 150 -13.24 -14.17 18.98
CA ASP A 150 -13.06 -15.62 19.02
C ASP A 150 -12.33 -16.11 17.75
N PRO A 151 -11.39 -17.09 17.88
CA PRO A 151 -10.69 -17.68 16.72
C PRO A 151 -11.60 -18.32 15.65
N GLY A 152 -12.82 -18.70 16.04
CA GLY A 152 -13.81 -19.28 15.13
C GLY A 152 -14.58 -18.26 14.29
N ASP A 153 -14.58 -16.97 14.68
CA ASP A 153 -15.38 -15.96 14.01
C ASP A 153 -14.74 -15.48 12.71
N ALA A 154 -15.50 -15.45 11.62
CA ALA A 154 -15.03 -14.96 10.33
C ALA A 154 -14.59 -13.49 10.38
N ALA A 155 -15.29 -12.64 11.12
CA ALA A 155 -14.95 -11.23 11.31
C ALA A 155 -13.62 -11.07 12.04
N THR A 156 -13.36 -11.87 13.08
CA THR A 156 -12.08 -11.89 13.80
C THR A 156 -10.94 -12.31 12.88
N ARG A 157 -11.13 -13.37 12.09
CA ARG A 157 -10.15 -13.86 11.11
C ARG A 157 -9.81 -12.78 10.06
N THR A 158 -10.81 -12.10 9.52
CA THR A 158 -10.61 -10.97 8.60
C THR A 158 -9.81 -9.84 9.25
N SER A 159 -10.16 -9.45 10.48
CA SER A 159 -9.46 -8.41 11.23
C SER A 159 -8.00 -8.76 11.52
N LEU A 160 -7.70 -10.03 11.80
CA LEU A 160 -6.31 -10.52 11.99
C LEU A 160 -5.49 -10.39 10.72
N VAL A 161 -6.02 -10.81 9.57
CA VAL A 161 -5.35 -10.67 8.28
C VAL A 161 -5.06 -9.21 7.98
N GLN A 162 -6.04 -8.32 8.17
CA GLN A 162 -5.87 -6.89 7.96
C GLN A 162 -4.80 -6.30 8.89
N ALA A 163 -4.85 -6.60 10.20
CA ALA A 163 -3.88 -6.11 11.17
C ALA A 163 -2.45 -6.57 10.85
N LEU A 164 -2.28 -7.84 10.48
CA LEU A 164 -0.98 -8.39 10.06
C LEU A 164 -0.47 -7.77 8.76
N ASN A 165 -1.35 -7.50 7.79
CA ASN A 165 -0.97 -6.80 6.56
C ASN A 165 -0.53 -5.36 6.84
N LEU A 166 -1.22 -4.64 7.73
CA LEU A 166 -0.82 -3.29 8.16
C LEU A 166 0.54 -3.30 8.86
N ALA A 167 0.75 -4.22 9.81
CA ALA A 167 2.03 -4.36 10.52
C ALA A 167 3.17 -4.69 9.56
N SER A 168 2.96 -5.65 8.65
CA SER A 168 3.93 -6.01 7.61
C SER A 168 4.22 -4.85 6.66
N THR A 169 3.20 -4.07 6.28
CA THR A 169 3.37 -2.87 5.44
C THR A 169 4.28 -1.86 6.11
N ALA A 170 4.02 -1.52 7.37
CA ALA A 170 4.84 -0.58 8.11
C ALA A 170 6.29 -1.08 8.29
N ALA A 171 6.49 -2.38 8.54
CA ALA A 171 7.81 -3.00 8.64
C ALA A 171 8.58 -2.94 7.31
N ARG A 172 7.90 -3.22 6.19
CA ARG A 172 8.50 -3.15 4.84
C ARG A 172 8.91 -1.74 4.46
N LEU A 173 8.07 -0.74 4.78
CA LEU A 173 8.39 0.67 4.51
C LEU A 173 9.70 1.10 5.17
N ARG A 174 9.97 0.68 6.41
CA ARG A 174 11.21 1.02 7.12
C ARG A 174 12.49 0.57 6.42
N ASN A 175 12.40 -0.46 5.60
CA ASN A 175 13.52 -1.05 4.86
C ASN A 175 13.44 -0.75 3.36
N ALA A 176 12.43 0.00 2.91
CA ALA A 176 12.23 0.29 1.51
C ALA A 176 13.18 1.40 1.01
N LYS A 177 13.57 1.27 -0.25
CA LYS A 177 14.33 2.25 -1.01
C LYS A 177 13.49 2.72 -2.18
N ILE A 178 13.28 4.03 -2.29
CA ILE A 178 12.58 4.66 -3.42
C ILE A 178 13.60 5.34 -4.31
N GLY A 179 13.64 4.94 -5.58
CA GLY A 179 14.46 5.60 -6.59
C GLY A 179 13.85 6.91 -7.06
N VAL A 180 14.67 7.94 -7.25
CA VAL A 180 14.26 9.23 -7.79
C VAL A 180 15.12 9.52 -9.01
N ILE A 181 14.58 9.35 -10.23
CA ILE A 181 15.26 9.69 -11.47
C ILE A 181 15.04 11.17 -11.76
N GLY A 182 16.10 11.95 -11.65
CA GLY A 182 16.04 13.40 -11.76
C GLY A 182 15.52 14.07 -10.49
N SER A 183 14.46 14.84 -10.61
CA SER A 183 13.82 15.61 -9.54
C SER A 183 12.30 15.61 -9.75
N TYR A 184 11.57 16.49 -9.05
CA TYR A 184 10.19 16.84 -9.43
C TYR A 184 10.20 17.63 -10.75
N ALA A 185 9.08 17.56 -11.48
CA ALA A 185 8.94 18.29 -12.74
C ALA A 185 9.00 19.83 -12.51
N PRO A 186 9.58 20.61 -13.43
CA PRO A 186 9.73 22.05 -13.26
C PRO A 186 8.41 22.75 -12.91
N GLY A 187 8.42 23.50 -11.81
CA GLY A 187 7.24 24.20 -11.30
C GLY A 187 6.42 23.44 -10.26
N PHE A 188 6.54 22.11 -10.18
CA PHE A 188 5.77 21.25 -9.25
C PHE A 188 6.51 21.07 -7.91
N ILE A 189 6.86 22.19 -7.28
CA ILE A 189 7.62 22.21 -6.04
C ILE A 189 6.87 21.58 -4.85
N ASP A 190 5.54 21.52 -4.93
CA ASP A 190 4.66 20.85 -3.97
C ASP A 190 4.88 19.32 -3.90
N LEU A 191 5.49 18.72 -4.94
CA LEU A 191 5.90 17.30 -5.00
C LEU A 191 7.32 17.05 -4.46
N ALA A 192 8.06 18.10 -4.08
CA ALA A 192 9.42 17.95 -3.56
C ALA A 192 9.42 17.13 -2.25
N ALA A 193 10.30 16.13 -2.15
CA ALA A 193 10.43 15.30 -0.95
C ALA A 193 11.51 15.81 0.00
N ASP A 194 11.34 15.53 1.30
CA ASP A 194 12.38 15.74 2.31
C ASP A 194 12.92 14.37 2.75
N PRO A 195 14.15 13.99 2.35
CA PRO A 195 14.71 12.68 2.65
C PRO A 195 14.92 12.42 4.15
N PHE A 196 15.15 13.46 4.94
CA PHE A 196 15.33 13.33 6.38
C PHE A 196 14.00 13.14 7.11
N LEU A 197 12.97 13.87 6.68
CA LEU A 197 11.63 13.68 7.21
C LEU A 197 11.09 12.28 6.86
N LEU A 198 11.28 11.83 5.62
CA LEU A 198 10.93 10.46 5.18
C LEU A 198 11.63 9.40 6.04
N ARG A 199 12.94 9.54 6.22
CA ARG A 199 13.71 8.60 7.04
C ARG A 199 13.25 8.58 8.49
N ARG A 200 12.98 9.75 9.05
CA ARG A 200 12.58 9.90 10.45
C ARG A 200 11.16 9.37 10.71
N THR A 201 10.21 9.63 9.80
CA THR A 201 8.80 9.29 9.98
C THR A 201 8.46 7.88 9.47
N LEU A 202 8.86 7.54 8.24
CA LEU A 202 8.49 6.30 7.58
C LEU A 202 9.61 5.25 7.56
N GLY A 203 10.83 5.65 7.87
CA GLY A 203 12.02 4.79 7.83
C GLY A 203 12.59 4.56 6.43
N LEU A 204 11.94 5.07 5.38
CA LEU A 204 12.33 4.94 3.98
C LEU A 204 13.66 5.60 3.66
N GLN A 205 14.31 5.12 2.59
CA GLN A 205 15.48 5.73 1.99
C GLN A 205 15.16 6.23 0.58
N LEU A 206 15.56 7.48 0.27
CA LEU A 206 15.57 7.97 -1.10
C LEU A 206 16.91 7.66 -1.75
N HIS A 207 16.86 7.16 -2.98
CA HIS A 207 18.02 6.86 -3.80
C HIS A 207 17.99 7.76 -5.05
N ALA A 208 18.79 8.82 -5.04
CA ALA A 208 18.88 9.76 -6.14
C ALA A 208 19.59 9.12 -7.34
N LEU A 209 18.98 9.24 -8.50
CA LEU A 209 19.44 8.70 -9.78
C LEU A 209 19.55 9.82 -10.81
N SER A 210 20.64 9.83 -11.54
CA SER A 210 20.89 10.86 -12.57
C SER A 210 19.95 10.69 -13.76
N LEU A 211 19.20 11.73 -14.12
CA LEU A 211 18.36 11.73 -15.33
C LEU A 211 19.19 11.56 -16.62
N PRO A 212 20.34 12.25 -16.84
CA PRO A 212 21.19 11.96 -17.97
C PRO A 212 21.67 10.50 -18.05
N GLN A 213 22.10 9.91 -16.94
CA GLN A 213 22.52 8.50 -16.91
C GLN A 213 21.35 7.55 -17.22
N PHE A 214 20.14 7.88 -16.77
CA PHE A 214 18.95 7.11 -17.15
C PHE A 214 18.67 7.21 -18.65
N ILE A 215 18.77 8.39 -19.23
CA ILE A 215 18.62 8.60 -20.70
C ILE A 215 19.67 7.79 -21.47
N ASP A 216 20.92 7.77 -21.04
CA ASP A 216 21.97 6.95 -21.64
C ASP A 216 21.67 5.45 -21.53
N ARG A 217 21.14 5.01 -20.37
CA ARG A 217 20.67 3.63 -20.19
C ARG A 217 19.54 3.30 -21.17
N VAL A 218 18.54 4.16 -21.32
CA VAL A 218 17.44 3.97 -22.29
C VAL A 218 18.00 3.75 -23.70
N LYS A 219 18.98 4.55 -24.11
CA LYS A 219 19.62 4.44 -25.43
C LYS A 219 20.46 3.17 -25.60
N SER A 220 20.99 2.61 -24.50
CA SER A 220 21.88 1.44 -24.51
C SER A 220 21.18 0.09 -24.36
N ILE A 221 19.85 0.05 -24.19
CA ILE A 221 19.09 -1.20 -24.09
C ILE A 221 19.29 -2.07 -25.34
N ASP A 222 19.58 -3.35 -25.11
CA ASP A 222 19.82 -4.32 -26.18
C ASP A 222 18.66 -4.45 -27.16
N GLU A 223 18.95 -4.41 -28.46
CA GLU A 223 17.96 -4.45 -29.53
C GLU A 223 17.11 -5.74 -29.53
N ALA A 224 17.70 -6.88 -29.16
CA ALA A 224 16.96 -8.12 -29.11
C ALA A 224 15.96 -8.11 -27.94
N ALA A 225 16.32 -7.47 -26.81
CA ALA A 225 15.40 -7.27 -25.69
C ALA A 225 14.26 -6.32 -26.08
N VAL A 226 14.56 -5.23 -26.80
CA VAL A 226 13.55 -4.28 -27.32
C VAL A 226 12.55 -4.98 -28.24
N ARG A 227 13.03 -5.77 -29.21
CA ARG A 227 12.13 -6.53 -30.10
C ARG A 227 11.21 -7.48 -29.37
N ARG A 228 11.72 -8.22 -28.36
CA ARG A 228 10.88 -9.10 -27.54
C ARG A 228 9.84 -8.31 -26.76
N ASP A 229 10.18 -7.14 -26.25
CA ASP A 229 9.26 -6.32 -25.48
C ASP A 229 8.18 -5.66 -26.37
N ILE A 230 8.51 -5.29 -27.60
CA ILE A 230 7.52 -4.81 -28.59
C ILE A 230 6.46 -5.89 -28.83
N GLU A 231 6.83 -7.16 -28.97
CA GLU A 231 5.85 -8.26 -29.12
C GLU A 231 4.95 -8.35 -27.88
N ALA A 232 5.52 -8.22 -26.67
CA ALA A 232 4.71 -8.18 -25.44
C ALA A 232 3.75 -6.96 -25.41
N VAL A 233 4.15 -5.80 -25.94
CA VAL A 233 3.24 -4.65 -26.10
C VAL A 233 2.12 -4.94 -27.08
N ARG A 234 2.40 -5.61 -28.20
CA ARG A 234 1.37 -6.03 -29.18
C ARG A 234 0.34 -7.00 -28.57
N GLU A 235 0.79 -7.93 -27.73
CA GLU A 235 -0.08 -8.88 -27.01
C GLU A 235 -1.07 -8.19 -26.07
N LEU A 236 -0.81 -6.94 -25.66
CA LEU A 236 -1.79 -6.15 -24.88
C LEU A 236 -3.05 -5.80 -25.70
N GLY A 237 -3.02 -5.93 -27.02
CA GLY A 237 -4.15 -5.67 -27.91
C GLY A 237 -4.60 -4.21 -27.95
N LEU A 238 -3.72 -3.28 -27.64
CA LEU A 238 -4.00 -1.84 -27.66
C LEU A 238 -3.96 -1.31 -29.09
N ARG A 239 -4.99 -0.56 -29.48
CA ARG A 239 -5.01 0.09 -30.82
C ARG A 239 -3.98 1.22 -30.87
N LEU A 240 -3.34 1.38 -32.01
CA LEU A 240 -2.46 2.53 -32.30
C LEU A 240 -3.31 3.70 -32.86
N LYS A 241 -3.20 4.87 -32.24
CA LYS A 241 -3.85 6.11 -32.68
C LYS A 241 -2.78 7.19 -32.83
N ASP A 242 -2.46 7.52 -34.07
CA ASP A 242 -1.45 8.54 -34.44
C ASP A 242 -0.04 8.26 -33.86
N VAL A 243 0.29 7.00 -33.65
CA VAL A 243 1.62 6.49 -33.23
C VAL A 243 2.05 5.35 -34.15
N THR A 244 3.35 5.10 -34.20
CA THR A 244 3.97 4.13 -35.11
C THR A 244 4.62 2.97 -34.36
N GLU A 245 5.01 1.91 -35.05
CA GLU A 245 5.80 0.81 -34.52
C GLU A 245 7.16 1.27 -33.94
N ASP A 246 7.79 2.25 -34.56
CA ASP A 246 9.06 2.81 -34.07
C ASP A 246 8.88 3.50 -32.71
N ASP A 247 7.70 4.11 -32.47
CA ASP A 247 7.36 4.70 -31.17
C ASP A 247 7.29 3.64 -30.06
N LEU A 248 6.87 2.39 -30.37
CA LEU A 248 6.88 1.30 -29.41
C LEU A 248 8.31 0.95 -28.96
N GLY A 249 9.28 0.99 -29.88
CA GLY A 249 10.68 0.68 -29.60
C GLY A 249 11.30 1.59 -28.54
N VAL A 250 11.08 2.90 -28.63
CA VAL A 250 11.60 3.86 -27.65
C VAL A 250 10.92 3.65 -26.28
N ASN A 251 9.61 3.40 -26.27
CA ASN A 251 8.90 3.16 -25.00
C ASN A 251 9.31 1.83 -24.35
N SER A 252 9.52 0.77 -25.13
CA SER A 252 10.07 -0.50 -24.66
C SER A 252 11.44 -0.33 -24.01
N ARG A 253 12.31 0.53 -24.58
CA ARG A 253 13.60 0.89 -23.95
C ARG A 253 13.40 1.57 -22.60
N CYS A 254 12.47 2.52 -22.47
CA CYS A 254 12.15 3.17 -21.21
C CYS A 254 11.66 2.15 -20.17
N TYR A 255 10.73 1.28 -20.54
CA TYR A 255 10.21 0.23 -19.68
C TYR A 255 11.32 -0.71 -19.18
N LEU A 256 12.14 -1.23 -20.09
CA LEU A 256 13.23 -2.13 -19.75
C LEU A 256 14.28 -1.45 -18.87
N ALA A 257 14.63 -0.18 -19.17
CA ALA A 257 15.58 0.59 -18.38
C ALA A 257 15.08 0.82 -16.93
N MET A 258 13.81 1.19 -16.75
CA MET A 258 13.21 1.35 -15.41
C MET A 258 13.21 0.02 -14.67
N ARG A 259 12.75 -1.06 -15.31
CA ARG A 259 12.66 -2.39 -14.70
C ARG A 259 14.03 -2.92 -14.27
N GLN A 260 15.05 -2.81 -15.13
CA GLN A 260 16.42 -3.19 -14.81
C GLN A 260 16.97 -2.37 -13.63
N LEU A 261 16.76 -1.05 -13.65
CA LEU A 261 17.21 -0.17 -12.60
C LEU A 261 16.58 -0.53 -11.25
N MET A 262 15.28 -0.80 -11.23
CA MET A 262 14.60 -1.24 -10.01
C MET A 262 15.18 -2.54 -9.44
N GLN A 263 15.54 -3.49 -10.31
CA GLN A 263 16.14 -4.76 -9.91
C GLN A 263 17.57 -4.58 -9.40
N GLU A 264 18.43 -3.90 -10.17
CA GLU A 264 19.86 -3.68 -9.85
C GLU A 264 20.04 -2.94 -8.53
N GLU A 265 19.23 -1.90 -8.30
CA GLU A 265 19.30 -1.06 -7.10
C GLU A 265 18.41 -1.56 -5.96
N SER A 266 17.67 -2.65 -6.16
CA SER A 266 16.71 -3.20 -5.19
C SER A 266 15.70 -2.16 -4.72
N LEU A 267 15.09 -1.42 -5.66
CA LEU A 267 14.12 -0.38 -5.36
C LEU A 267 12.73 -0.97 -5.13
N ALA A 268 12.09 -0.57 -4.03
CA ALA A 268 10.71 -0.92 -3.72
C ALA A 268 9.70 -0.05 -4.49
N GLY A 269 10.12 1.12 -4.94
CA GLY A 269 9.36 2.04 -5.78
C GLY A 269 10.29 2.97 -6.55
N LEU A 270 9.74 3.63 -7.56
CA LEU A 270 10.46 4.54 -8.44
C LEU A 270 9.60 5.78 -8.74
N CYS A 271 10.20 6.95 -8.76
CA CYS A 271 9.59 8.12 -9.38
C CYS A 271 10.53 8.74 -10.40
N ILE A 272 9.97 9.36 -11.42
CA ILE A 272 10.73 9.89 -12.55
C ILE A 272 10.28 11.29 -12.92
N GLN A 273 11.24 12.18 -13.12
CA GLN A 273 11.03 13.47 -13.78
C GLN A 273 10.75 13.21 -15.28
N CYS A 274 9.48 13.07 -15.61
CA CYS A 274 9.09 12.63 -16.96
C CYS A 274 9.09 13.75 -18.00
N TRP A 275 9.18 15.01 -17.61
CA TRP A 275 9.26 16.16 -18.51
C TRP A 275 10.03 17.33 -17.87
N PRO A 276 10.55 18.29 -18.66
CA PRO A 276 10.48 18.34 -20.12
C PRO A 276 11.49 17.44 -20.86
N GLU A 277 12.51 16.93 -20.17
CA GLU A 277 13.70 16.34 -20.78
C GLU A 277 13.41 15.08 -21.61
N LEU A 278 12.55 14.17 -21.13
CA LEU A 278 12.31 12.93 -21.88
C LEU A 278 11.63 13.20 -23.23
N PRO A 279 10.51 13.95 -23.34
CA PRO A 279 9.96 14.32 -24.63
C PRO A 279 10.92 15.09 -25.54
N GLU A 280 11.84 15.90 -25.00
CA GLU A 280 12.81 16.66 -25.77
C GLU A 280 13.98 15.80 -26.26
N VAL A 281 14.56 14.95 -25.41
CA VAL A 281 15.82 14.23 -25.68
C VAL A 281 15.59 12.87 -26.32
N ILE A 282 14.56 12.12 -25.89
CA ILE A 282 14.22 10.81 -26.46
C ILE A 282 12.96 10.83 -27.32
N GLY A 283 12.30 11.98 -27.44
CA GLY A 283 11.13 12.18 -28.29
C GLY A 283 9.83 11.58 -27.76
N GLN A 284 9.79 11.09 -26.51
CA GLN A 284 8.64 10.36 -25.98
C GLN A 284 8.36 10.63 -24.50
N TRP A 285 7.09 10.45 -24.12
CA TRP A 285 6.63 10.32 -22.75
C TRP A 285 6.81 8.87 -22.25
N PRO A 286 7.22 8.64 -21.01
CA PRO A 286 7.40 7.29 -20.45
C PRO A 286 6.08 6.66 -19.97
N TYR A 287 4.92 7.19 -20.36
CA TYR A 287 3.64 6.91 -19.70
C TYR A 287 3.12 5.48 -19.95
N LEU A 288 3.30 4.89 -21.13
CA LEU A 288 3.00 3.46 -21.31
C LEU A 288 3.95 2.59 -20.46
N ALA A 289 5.23 2.96 -20.33
CA ALA A 289 6.16 2.22 -19.49
C ALA A 289 5.73 2.25 -18.02
N ILE A 290 5.30 3.41 -17.52
CA ILE A 290 4.75 3.57 -16.16
C ILE A 290 3.46 2.73 -16.01
N ALA A 291 2.50 2.87 -16.94
CA ALA A 291 1.23 2.14 -16.90
C ALA A 291 1.42 0.61 -16.84
N ARG A 292 2.40 0.08 -17.60
CA ARG A 292 2.76 -1.34 -17.60
C ARG A 292 3.39 -1.77 -16.27
N LEU A 293 4.42 -1.05 -15.83
CA LEU A 293 5.09 -1.37 -14.55
C LEU A 293 4.10 -1.32 -13.38
N THR A 294 3.21 -0.33 -13.39
CA THR A 294 2.18 -0.22 -12.36
C THR A 294 1.17 -1.38 -12.44
N ALA A 295 0.73 -1.78 -13.63
CA ALA A 295 -0.12 -2.95 -13.82
C ALA A 295 0.55 -4.27 -13.39
N GLU A 296 1.87 -4.38 -13.55
CA GLU A 296 2.69 -5.53 -13.12
C GLU A 296 2.95 -5.58 -11.60
N GLY A 297 2.53 -4.57 -10.87
CA GLY A 297 2.68 -4.54 -9.40
C GLY A 297 3.88 -3.73 -8.91
N HIS A 298 4.50 -2.89 -9.72
CA HIS A 298 5.53 -1.96 -9.28
C HIS A 298 4.93 -0.61 -8.86
N ALA A 299 5.46 0.01 -7.81
CA ALA A 299 5.11 1.37 -7.43
C ALA A 299 5.94 2.36 -8.27
N VAL A 300 5.33 3.00 -9.26
CA VAL A 300 6.03 3.91 -10.17
C VAL A 300 5.23 5.19 -10.39
N ALA A 301 5.77 6.30 -9.90
CA ALA A 301 5.13 7.62 -10.01
C ALA A 301 5.79 8.51 -11.07
N MET A 302 4.95 9.32 -11.71
CA MET A 302 5.37 10.36 -12.66
C MET A 302 5.79 11.65 -11.93
N GLU A 303 6.38 12.58 -12.67
CA GLU A 303 6.66 13.98 -12.29
C GLU A 303 7.54 14.14 -11.04
N GLY A 304 8.23 13.04 -10.67
CA GLY A 304 9.08 13.00 -9.48
C GLY A 304 8.28 12.97 -8.17
N ASP A 305 7.00 12.57 -8.20
CA ASP A 305 6.13 12.49 -7.02
C ASP A 305 6.55 11.31 -6.11
N VAL A 306 7.47 11.59 -5.21
CA VAL A 306 7.97 10.60 -4.23
C VAL A 306 6.86 10.13 -3.30
N ASP A 307 6.03 11.05 -2.80
CA ASP A 307 4.96 10.72 -1.86
C ASP A 307 3.86 9.90 -2.55
N GLY A 308 3.64 10.12 -3.86
CA GLY A 308 2.80 9.29 -4.71
C GLY A 308 3.33 7.85 -4.84
N ALA A 309 4.62 7.69 -5.15
CA ALA A 309 5.25 6.36 -5.22
C ALA A 309 5.18 5.60 -3.88
N ILE A 310 5.38 6.31 -2.76
CA ILE A 310 5.26 5.73 -1.42
C ILE A 310 3.82 5.29 -1.14
N ALA A 311 2.83 6.11 -1.47
CA ALA A 311 1.43 5.78 -1.27
C ALA A 311 0.98 4.58 -2.14
N GLU A 312 1.48 4.47 -3.39
CA GLU A 312 1.30 3.25 -4.20
C GLU A 312 1.91 2.02 -3.53
N LEU A 313 3.15 2.13 -3.03
CA LEU A 313 3.81 1.05 -2.31
C LEU A 313 3.04 0.62 -1.06
N MET A 314 2.49 1.58 -0.31
CA MET A 314 1.60 1.32 0.84
C MET A 314 0.37 0.51 0.42
N GLY A 315 -0.37 0.98 -0.58
CA GLY A 315 -1.57 0.31 -1.07
C GLY A 315 -1.31 -1.13 -1.51
N ARG A 316 -0.25 -1.33 -2.28
CA ARG A 316 0.18 -2.68 -2.72
C ARG A 316 0.56 -3.59 -1.55
N SER A 317 1.34 -3.07 -0.60
CA SER A 317 1.76 -3.84 0.57
C SER A 317 0.58 -4.22 1.47
N MET A 318 -0.47 -3.41 1.52
CA MET A 318 -1.74 -3.72 2.18
C MET A 318 -2.61 -4.71 1.38
N GLY A 319 -2.26 -5.00 0.12
CA GLY A 319 -3.05 -5.88 -0.75
C GLY A 319 -4.24 -5.20 -1.42
N LEU A 320 -4.21 -3.88 -1.59
CA LEU A 320 -5.33 -3.10 -2.18
C LEU A 320 -5.35 -3.11 -3.72
N GLY A 321 -4.37 -3.74 -4.35
CA GLY A 321 -4.21 -3.74 -5.80
C GLY A 321 -3.47 -2.52 -6.33
N ASN A 322 -3.67 -2.24 -7.62
CA ASN A 322 -3.05 -1.11 -8.30
C ASN A 322 -3.80 0.19 -8.00
N ALA A 323 -3.08 1.30 -8.05
CA ALA A 323 -3.64 2.63 -7.88
C ALA A 323 -3.38 3.49 -9.13
N PHE A 324 -4.30 4.39 -9.42
CA PHE A 324 -4.12 5.43 -10.42
C PHE A 324 -3.68 6.72 -9.72
N LEU A 325 -2.41 7.09 -9.90
CA LEU A 325 -1.87 8.39 -9.51
C LEU A 325 -2.31 9.42 -10.53
N THR A 326 -2.97 10.51 -10.10
CA THR A 326 -3.74 11.38 -10.98
C THR A 326 -3.93 12.77 -10.42
N ASP A 327 -4.30 13.72 -11.27
CA ASP A 327 -4.74 15.06 -10.87
C ASP A 327 -6.15 15.03 -10.33
N TRP A 328 -6.40 15.84 -9.31
CA TRP A 328 -7.72 16.28 -8.92
C TRP A 328 -8.11 17.48 -9.82
N LEU A 329 -8.68 17.18 -10.99
CA LEU A 329 -8.84 18.18 -12.05
C LEU A 329 -9.96 19.18 -11.76
N GLU A 330 -11.14 18.72 -11.35
CA GLU A 330 -12.30 19.53 -10.99
C GLU A 330 -13.25 18.78 -10.07
N HIS A 331 -14.13 19.48 -9.39
CA HIS A 331 -15.13 18.86 -8.51
C HIS A 331 -16.37 19.73 -8.35
N ASP A 332 -17.46 19.13 -7.90
CA ASP A 332 -18.60 19.76 -7.24
C ASP A 332 -18.73 19.20 -5.81
N ASP A 333 -19.84 19.47 -5.13
CA ASP A 333 -20.01 19.02 -3.73
C ASP A 333 -20.17 17.49 -3.58
N LYS A 334 -20.41 16.76 -4.67
CA LYS A 334 -20.67 15.30 -4.67
C LYS A 334 -19.72 14.51 -5.53
N THR A 335 -19.12 15.13 -6.53
CA THR A 335 -18.30 14.41 -7.52
C THR A 335 -16.94 15.05 -7.71
N VAL A 336 -15.92 14.23 -7.92
CA VAL A 336 -14.58 14.64 -8.34
C VAL A 336 -14.26 14.05 -9.70
N PHE A 337 -13.75 14.86 -10.60
CA PHE A 337 -13.25 14.46 -11.91
C PHE A 337 -11.73 14.32 -11.82
N LEU A 338 -11.26 13.09 -11.99
CA LEU A 338 -9.86 12.75 -11.99
C LEU A 338 -9.37 12.56 -13.42
N TRP A 339 -8.19 13.09 -13.69
CA TRP A 339 -7.59 13.02 -15.02
C TRP A 339 -6.07 13.06 -14.95
N HIS A 340 -5.42 12.30 -15.83
CA HIS A 340 -3.98 12.42 -16.09
C HIS A 340 -3.68 12.10 -17.56
N PRO A 341 -2.61 12.67 -18.16
CA PRO A 341 -2.33 12.56 -19.61
C PRO A 341 -2.06 11.16 -20.18
N GLY A 342 -2.24 10.07 -19.42
CA GLY A 342 -2.21 8.73 -20.02
C GLY A 342 -1.18 7.77 -19.44
N MET A 343 -1.21 7.58 -18.10
CA MET A 343 -0.35 6.60 -17.41
C MET A 343 -1.10 5.67 -16.44
N ALA A 344 -2.44 5.63 -16.51
CA ALA A 344 -3.23 4.76 -15.65
C ALA A 344 -2.83 3.29 -15.82
N PRO A 345 -2.80 2.49 -14.75
CA PRO A 345 -2.59 1.06 -14.82
C PRO A 345 -3.56 0.42 -15.80
N LEU A 346 -3.06 -0.41 -16.72
CA LEU A 346 -3.87 -0.99 -17.80
C LEU A 346 -5.01 -1.85 -17.27
N ASP A 347 -4.82 -2.50 -16.15
CA ASP A 347 -5.84 -3.32 -15.47
C ASP A 347 -6.97 -2.51 -14.82
N MET A 348 -6.82 -1.18 -14.69
CA MET A 348 -7.87 -0.27 -14.23
C MET A 348 -8.70 0.30 -15.37
N CYS A 349 -8.23 0.24 -16.61
CA CYS A 349 -8.95 0.66 -17.80
C CYS A 349 -10.02 -0.38 -18.22
N TYR A 350 -10.90 0.00 -19.15
CA TYR A 350 -11.72 -0.97 -19.87
C TYR A 350 -10.84 -1.94 -20.66
N ALA A 351 -11.39 -3.11 -21.02
CA ALA A 351 -10.64 -4.11 -21.76
C ALA A 351 -10.15 -3.58 -23.12
N ALA A 352 -8.93 -3.90 -23.49
CA ALA A 352 -8.37 -3.59 -24.81
C ALA A 352 -9.25 -4.16 -25.94
N GLY A 353 -9.36 -3.44 -27.07
CA GLY A 353 -10.21 -3.84 -28.20
C GLY A 353 -11.71 -3.58 -28.00
N GLY A 354 -12.20 -3.28 -26.79
CA GLY A 354 -13.57 -2.87 -26.53
C GLY A 354 -13.87 -1.43 -26.99
N GLN A 355 -15.14 -1.06 -27.02
CA GLN A 355 -15.59 0.27 -27.46
C GLN A 355 -14.96 1.40 -26.65
N ASN A 356 -14.78 1.23 -25.35
CA ASN A 356 -14.16 2.19 -24.42
C ASN A 356 -12.74 1.76 -24.01
N GLY A 357 -12.17 0.76 -24.69
CA GLY A 357 -10.83 0.25 -24.40
C GLY A 357 -9.75 1.28 -24.72
N PRO A 358 -8.62 1.22 -24.01
CA PRO A 358 -7.53 2.15 -24.19
C PRO A 358 -6.85 1.97 -25.57
N CYS A 359 -6.24 3.03 -26.04
CA CYS A 359 -5.35 3.03 -27.21
C CYS A 359 -4.04 3.74 -26.89
N LEU A 360 -3.02 3.47 -27.68
CA LEU A 360 -1.75 4.18 -27.64
C LEU A 360 -1.84 5.42 -28.51
N ALA A 361 -1.53 6.57 -27.93
CA ALA A 361 -1.75 7.87 -28.55
C ALA A 361 -0.59 8.84 -28.30
N ARG A 362 -0.72 10.04 -28.85
CA ARG A 362 0.13 11.20 -28.54
C ARG A 362 -0.42 11.99 -27.38
N HIS A 363 0.46 12.62 -26.62
CA HIS A 363 0.10 13.49 -25.52
C HIS A 363 -0.73 14.71 -25.98
N PHE A 364 -1.64 15.19 -25.17
CA PHE A 364 -2.61 16.26 -25.52
C PHE A 364 -1.96 17.61 -25.81
N ASN A 365 -0.85 17.94 -25.16
CA ASN A 365 -0.19 19.25 -25.23
C ASN A 365 1.12 19.17 -26.01
N ILE A 366 2.18 18.60 -25.43
CA ILE A 366 3.39 18.30 -26.18
C ILE A 366 3.12 17.05 -27.00
N VAL A 367 2.77 17.21 -28.27
CA VAL A 367 2.25 16.20 -29.20
C VAL A 367 3.34 15.17 -29.57
N LYS A 368 3.92 14.52 -28.53
CA LYS A 368 4.88 13.41 -28.63
C LYS A 368 4.21 12.11 -28.18
N PRO A 369 4.61 10.94 -28.73
CA PRO A 369 4.19 9.65 -28.19
C PRO A 369 4.92 9.39 -26.86
N LEU A 370 4.58 8.46 -25.99
CA LEU A 370 3.54 7.47 -26.09
C LEU A 370 2.73 7.52 -24.78
N VAL A 371 1.43 7.66 -24.91
CA VAL A 371 0.51 7.70 -23.76
C VAL A 371 -0.59 6.66 -23.93
N VAL A 372 -1.20 6.24 -22.83
CA VAL A 372 -2.38 5.38 -22.79
C VAL A 372 -3.63 6.26 -22.76
N ASP A 373 -4.30 6.45 -23.91
CA ASP A 373 -5.55 7.22 -24.02
C ASP A 373 -6.75 6.29 -23.81
N GLY A 374 -7.43 6.39 -22.66
CA GLY A 374 -8.56 5.53 -22.34
C GLY A 374 -9.27 5.88 -21.03
N GLU A 375 -10.53 5.46 -20.92
CA GLU A 375 -11.33 5.64 -19.73
C GLU A 375 -11.07 4.53 -18.72
N LEU A 376 -11.14 4.85 -17.43
CA LEU A 376 -11.14 3.88 -16.35
C LEU A 376 -12.56 3.29 -16.18
N ARG A 377 -12.64 2.09 -15.62
CA ARG A 377 -13.92 1.38 -15.44
C ARG A 377 -14.83 2.08 -14.45
N SER A 378 -16.07 2.32 -14.87
CA SER A 378 -17.14 2.85 -14.03
C SER A 378 -17.81 1.74 -13.20
N GLY A 379 -18.59 2.12 -12.19
CA GLY A 379 -19.36 1.21 -11.35
C GLY A 379 -18.55 0.51 -10.25
N GLN A 380 -17.27 0.87 -10.07
CA GLN A 380 -16.38 0.26 -9.08
C GLN A 380 -16.46 1.00 -7.73
N PRO A 381 -16.30 0.29 -6.60
CA PRO A 381 -16.00 0.95 -5.32
C PRO A 381 -14.66 1.67 -5.45
N VAL A 382 -14.57 2.87 -4.91
CA VAL A 382 -13.37 3.70 -5.02
C VAL A 382 -12.96 4.25 -3.67
N THR A 383 -11.64 4.30 -3.42
CA THR A 383 -11.04 5.16 -2.41
C THR A 383 -10.09 6.13 -3.10
N ILE A 384 -10.24 7.42 -2.80
CA ILE A 384 -9.26 8.44 -3.15
C ILE A 384 -8.41 8.70 -1.91
N ALA A 385 -7.09 8.63 -2.04
CA ALA A 385 -6.16 8.78 -0.93
C ALA A 385 -4.97 9.67 -1.32
N ARG A 386 -4.37 10.35 -0.35
CA ARG A 386 -3.10 11.06 -0.52
C ARG A 386 -2.26 11.01 0.75
N LEU A 387 -0.96 10.80 0.56
CA LEU A 387 0.11 11.01 1.54
C LEU A 387 0.85 12.28 1.12
N TRP A 388 1.10 13.20 2.05
CA TRP A 388 1.88 14.41 1.77
C TRP A 388 2.58 14.91 3.02
N ARG A 389 3.47 15.87 2.84
CA ARG A 389 4.17 16.54 3.93
C ARG A 389 3.79 18.02 4.01
N CYS A 390 3.65 18.53 5.22
CA CYS A 390 3.51 19.94 5.54
C CYS A 390 4.00 20.17 6.98
N ASP A 391 4.57 21.35 7.29
CA ASP A 391 5.01 21.72 8.65
C ASP A 391 5.92 20.70 9.36
N ASN A 392 6.85 20.08 8.65
CA ASN A 392 7.74 19.03 9.15
C ASN A 392 7.05 17.77 9.65
N GLU A 393 5.83 17.49 9.23
CA GLU A 393 5.11 16.26 9.51
C GLU A 393 4.54 15.64 8.22
N TYR A 394 4.34 14.31 8.25
CA TYR A 394 3.56 13.61 7.22
C TYR A 394 2.09 13.61 7.58
N ARG A 395 1.27 13.78 6.55
CA ARG A 395 -0.18 13.86 6.60
C ARG A 395 -0.78 12.85 5.64
N MET A 396 -1.97 12.36 5.94
CA MET A 396 -2.67 11.42 5.07
C MET A 396 -4.17 11.65 5.16
N THR A 397 -4.85 11.51 4.03
CA THR A 397 -6.31 11.44 3.92
C THR A 397 -6.72 10.27 3.04
N ALA A 398 -7.92 9.75 3.26
CA ALA A 398 -8.61 8.90 2.29
C ALA A 398 -10.12 9.01 2.49
N PHE A 399 -10.87 8.96 1.40
CA PHE A 399 -12.33 8.96 1.41
C PHE A 399 -12.89 8.09 0.29
N GLU A 400 -14.11 7.61 0.47
CA GLU A 400 -14.71 6.56 -0.32
C GLU A 400 -15.81 7.08 -1.23
N GLY A 401 -16.01 6.38 -2.32
CA GLY A 401 -17.01 6.70 -3.32
C GLY A 401 -17.21 5.57 -4.32
N ARG A 402 -17.81 5.89 -5.44
CA ARG A 402 -18.03 4.99 -6.57
C ARG A 402 -17.63 5.67 -7.87
N SER A 403 -16.92 4.96 -8.73
CA SER A 403 -16.65 5.45 -10.07
C SER A 403 -17.90 5.44 -10.92
N ILE A 404 -18.14 6.54 -11.65
CA ILE A 404 -19.26 6.72 -12.56
C ILE A 404 -18.74 7.19 -13.91
N PRO A 405 -19.50 7.06 -15.00
CA PRO A 405 -19.10 7.53 -16.32
C PRO A 405 -18.77 9.03 -16.29
N PRO A 406 -17.65 9.47 -16.89
CA PRO A 406 -17.30 10.87 -16.94
C PRO A 406 -18.30 11.65 -17.80
N ARG A 407 -18.60 12.92 -17.41
CA ARG A 407 -19.50 13.79 -18.16
C ARG A 407 -18.93 14.19 -19.53
N ARG A 408 -17.62 14.15 -19.68
CA ARG A 408 -16.88 14.40 -20.90
C ARG A 408 -15.60 13.57 -20.93
N ARG A 409 -15.13 13.24 -22.12
CA ARG A 409 -13.84 12.57 -22.31
C ARG A 409 -12.77 13.61 -22.60
N LEU A 410 -11.63 13.50 -21.92
CA LEU A 410 -10.39 14.20 -22.23
C LEU A 410 -9.38 13.20 -22.76
N THR A 411 -8.43 13.66 -23.58
CA THR A 411 -7.27 12.82 -24.00
C THR A 411 -6.45 12.45 -22.77
N GLY A 412 -6.10 11.18 -22.65
CA GLY A 412 -5.46 10.61 -21.46
C GLY A 412 -6.43 9.70 -20.70
N ASN A 413 -6.28 9.63 -19.39
CA ASN A 413 -7.11 8.79 -18.55
C ASN A 413 -8.11 9.64 -17.75
N THR A 414 -9.37 9.27 -17.81
CA THR A 414 -10.47 10.02 -17.15
C THR A 414 -11.34 9.10 -16.34
N ILE A 415 -11.82 9.60 -15.22
CA ILE A 415 -12.86 8.99 -14.38
C ILE A 415 -13.59 10.05 -13.57
N LEU A 416 -14.88 9.87 -13.35
CA LEU A 416 -15.66 10.64 -12.41
C LEU A 416 -15.95 9.76 -11.18
N VAL A 417 -15.77 10.30 -9.99
CA VAL A 417 -16.05 9.59 -8.73
C VAL A 417 -17.12 10.34 -7.96
N GLU A 418 -18.22 9.65 -7.66
CA GLU A 418 -19.24 10.13 -6.75
C GLU A 418 -18.85 9.74 -5.33
N VAL A 419 -18.67 10.73 -4.44
CA VAL A 419 -18.27 10.51 -3.05
C VAL A 419 -19.45 10.13 -2.18
N GLU A 420 -19.24 9.23 -1.21
CA GLU A 420 -20.35 8.67 -0.41
C GLU A 420 -21.03 9.69 0.50
N ARG A 421 -20.29 10.65 1.05
CA ARG A 421 -20.78 11.54 2.10
C ARG A 421 -21.04 12.98 1.66
N GLY A 422 -20.78 13.35 0.39
CA GLY A 422 -20.87 14.75 -0.06
C GLY A 422 -19.93 15.69 0.73
N GLY A 423 -20.16 16.99 0.65
CA GLY A 423 -19.32 17.99 1.35
C GLY A 423 -17.92 18.13 0.77
N LEU A 424 -17.75 17.73 -0.50
CA LEU A 424 -16.44 17.67 -1.14
C LEU A 424 -15.80 19.03 -1.33
N MET A 425 -16.62 20.08 -1.59
CA MET A 425 -16.16 21.46 -1.70
C MET A 425 -15.41 21.91 -0.44
N ARG A 426 -16.01 21.68 0.73
CA ARG A 426 -15.39 22.03 2.01
C ARG A 426 -14.18 21.16 2.30
N ARG A 427 -14.29 19.85 2.06
CA ARG A 427 -13.17 18.91 2.28
C ARG A 427 -11.95 19.31 1.44
N PHE A 428 -12.14 19.65 0.18
CA PHE A 428 -11.05 20.10 -0.69
C PHE A 428 -10.40 21.37 -0.16
N ASP A 429 -11.20 22.37 0.24
CA ASP A 429 -10.72 23.61 0.83
C ASP A 429 -9.89 23.36 2.10
N ASP A 430 -10.39 22.53 3.02
CA ASP A 430 -9.69 22.15 4.24
C ASP A 430 -8.35 21.44 3.92
N LEU A 431 -8.33 20.50 2.96
CA LEU A 431 -7.12 19.76 2.57
C LEU A 431 -6.06 20.65 1.90
N VAL A 432 -6.48 21.61 1.06
CA VAL A 432 -5.55 22.59 0.45
C VAL A 432 -4.93 23.49 1.52
N HIS A 433 -5.70 23.95 2.50
CA HIS A 433 -5.18 24.71 3.63
C HIS A 433 -4.22 23.90 4.53
N GLU A 434 -4.34 22.57 4.51
CA GLU A 434 -3.40 21.65 5.15
C GLU A 434 -2.22 21.25 4.24
N GLY A 435 -2.06 21.94 3.10
CA GLY A 435 -0.92 21.77 2.18
C GLY A 435 -0.96 20.54 1.31
N MET A 436 -2.14 19.94 1.06
CA MET A 436 -2.25 18.79 0.15
C MET A 436 -1.86 19.19 -1.28
N PRO A 437 -0.96 18.47 -1.95
CA PRO A 437 -0.57 18.72 -3.34
C PRO A 437 -1.68 18.29 -4.32
N HIS A 438 -1.50 18.66 -5.60
CA HIS A 438 -2.51 18.45 -6.63
C HIS A 438 -2.75 16.98 -7.03
N HIS A 439 -1.79 16.08 -6.83
CA HIS A 439 -1.95 14.66 -7.11
C HIS A 439 -2.70 13.92 -6.01
N VAL A 440 -3.51 12.94 -6.42
CA VAL A 440 -4.15 11.95 -5.54
C VAL A 440 -4.01 10.55 -6.12
N LEU A 441 -4.22 9.52 -5.29
CA LEU A 441 -4.29 8.13 -5.74
C LEU A 441 -5.73 7.65 -5.68
N MET A 442 -6.14 6.90 -6.70
CA MET A 442 -7.45 6.24 -6.73
C MET A 442 -7.28 4.72 -6.75
N TYR A 443 -7.92 4.03 -5.81
CA TYR A 443 -7.98 2.56 -5.72
C TYR A 443 -9.38 2.06 -6.05
N TYR A 444 -9.49 0.89 -6.68
CA TYR A 444 -10.79 0.21 -6.88
C TYR A 444 -11.15 -0.67 -5.68
N SER A 445 -11.28 -0.07 -4.52
CA SER A 445 -11.72 -0.71 -3.28
C SER A 445 -12.18 0.33 -2.27
N HIS A 446 -12.99 -0.06 -1.29
CA HIS A 446 -13.22 0.71 -0.08
C HIS A 446 -12.14 0.37 0.94
N CYS A 447 -11.21 1.29 1.20
CA CYS A 447 -10.03 1.05 2.03
C CYS A 447 -9.58 2.26 2.87
N ALA A 448 -10.45 3.27 3.05
CA ALA A 448 -10.12 4.45 3.85
C ALA A 448 -9.76 4.09 5.30
N ASP A 449 -10.46 3.12 5.91
CA ASP A 449 -10.11 2.64 7.25
C ASP A 449 -8.71 2.00 7.32
N ALA A 450 -8.32 1.24 6.31
CA ALA A 450 -6.97 0.66 6.24
C ALA A 450 -5.89 1.76 6.19
N HIS A 451 -6.10 2.81 5.39
CA HIS A 451 -5.22 3.98 5.34
C HIS A 451 -5.15 4.71 6.68
N ARG A 452 -6.30 4.94 7.34
CA ARG A 452 -6.38 5.59 8.66
C ARG A 452 -5.61 4.80 9.73
N ARG A 453 -5.78 3.48 9.74
CA ARG A 453 -5.07 2.58 10.68
C ARG A 453 -3.57 2.57 10.39
N LEU A 454 -3.16 2.54 9.11
CA LEU A 454 -1.75 2.62 8.73
C LEU A 454 -1.14 3.97 9.12
N ALA A 455 -1.84 5.09 8.89
CA ALA A 455 -1.40 6.42 9.29
C ALA A 455 -1.13 6.49 10.81
N ARG A 456 -2.06 5.97 11.63
CA ARG A 456 -1.87 5.86 13.09
C ARG A 456 -0.64 5.03 13.46
N MET A 457 -0.40 3.92 12.77
CA MET A 457 0.72 3.01 13.00
C MET A 457 2.06 3.66 12.64
N LEU A 458 2.09 4.48 11.59
CA LEU A 458 3.27 5.20 11.13
C LEU A 458 3.52 6.55 11.84
N GLY A 459 2.60 6.98 12.71
CA GLY A 459 2.66 8.31 13.34
C GLY A 459 2.41 9.46 12.34
N VAL A 460 1.70 9.17 11.25
CA VAL A 460 1.25 10.12 10.24
C VAL A 460 -0.06 10.77 10.67
N ARG A 461 -0.17 12.10 10.56
CA ARG A 461 -1.38 12.84 10.92
C ARG A 461 -2.51 12.54 9.92
N TRP A 462 -3.66 12.14 10.45
CA TRP A 462 -4.82 11.80 9.65
C TRP A 462 -5.78 12.98 9.51
N PHE A 463 -6.32 13.17 8.29
CA PHE A 463 -7.37 14.14 7.97
C PHE A 463 -8.58 13.40 7.36
N GLU A 464 -9.80 13.75 7.85
CA GLU A 464 -11.06 13.16 7.37
C GLU A 464 -11.65 13.93 6.20
#